data_92a43f94dadc6facd1dbce3068264ec6
#
_entry.id   92a43f94dadc6facd1dbce3068264ec6
#
_cell.length_a   1.000
_cell.length_b   1.000
_cell.length_c   1.000
_cell.angle_alpha   90.00
_cell.angle_beta   90.00
_cell.angle_gamma   90.00
#
_symmetry.space_group_name_H-M   'P 1'
#
loop_
_entity.id
_entity.type
_entity.pdbx_description
1 polymer ?
#
loop_
_entity_poly.entity_id
_entity_poly.type
_entity_poly.pdbx_seq_one_letter_code
_entity_poly.pdbx_strand_id
1 'polypeptide(L)'
;GDDIRDDEYGEALTPESLVGQVQQMQGQYGFGSIKFKGGVLEPEIEIETVRQLRQALGQAVPLRIDPNCAWSVDTSVKVGQALAGELSGGGYLEDPCVGLDGMAEVRQRLLADGIETPLASNVAVTSFGDIPEAVRLDAVQIVLCDHHYWGGMRQVQQLARVCQTFGIGLSMHSNSHLGVSLMAMAHVA
;
A
#
# COMPACT_ATOMS: atom_id res chain seq x y z
N GLY A 1 17.37 27.65 -5.93
CA GLY A 1 16.54 26.60 -5.46
C GLY A 1 15.12 27.09 -5.42
N ASP A 2 14.30 26.56 -6.28
CA ASP A 2 12.88 26.87 -6.34
C ASP A 2 12.24 26.46 -5.04
N ASP A 3 11.46 27.37 -4.48
CA ASP A 3 10.88 27.19 -3.15
C ASP A 3 9.78 26.13 -3.25
N ILE A 4 10.06 24.91 -2.74
CA ILE A 4 9.13 23.77 -2.71
C ILE A 4 7.77 24.16 -2.09
N ARG A 5 7.69 25.35 -1.47
CA ARG A 5 6.48 25.91 -0.87
C ARG A 5 5.44 26.46 -1.86
N ASP A 6 5.77 26.52 -3.14
CA ASP A 6 4.83 26.89 -4.22
C ASP A 6 4.22 25.66 -4.93
N ASP A 7 4.28 24.48 -4.31
CA ASP A 7 3.55 23.30 -4.79
C ASP A 7 2.03 23.60 -4.73
N GLU A 8 1.32 23.25 -5.79
CA GLU A 8 -0.13 23.42 -5.92
C GLU A 8 -0.91 22.84 -4.73
N TYR A 9 -0.36 21.84 -4.06
CA TYR A 9 -0.98 21.15 -2.93
C TYR A 9 -0.41 21.57 -1.56
N GLY A 10 0.70 22.29 -1.53
CA GLY A 10 1.38 22.70 -0.30
C GLY A 10 1.98 21.56 0.51
N GLU A 11 2.56 21.87 1.67
CA GLU A 11 3.03 20.87 2.62
C GLU A 11 1.85 20.28 3.42
N ALA A 12 1.70 18.96 3.38
CA ALA A 12 0.68 18.24 4.12
C ALA A 12 1.34 17.32 5.17
N LEU A 13 1.65 17.89 6.36
CA LEU A 13 2.36 17.21 7.45
C LEU A 13 1.52 17.02 8.71
N THR A 14 0.27 17.50 8.71
CA THR A 14 -0.69 17.27 9.81
C THR A 14 -1.86 16.44 9.30
N PRO A 15 -2.57 15.71 10.19
CA PRO A 15 -3.76 14.96 9.78
C PRO A 15 -4.76 15.80 9.00
N GLU A 16 -5.04 17.03 9.44
CA GLU A 16 -6.00 17.93 8.81
C GLU A 16 -5.55 18.35 7.40
N SER A 17 -4.26 18.71 7.25
CA SER A 17 -3.71 19.10 5.94
C SER A 17 -3.68 17.94 4.96
N LEU A 18 -3.36 16.73 5.43
CA LEU A 18 -3.40 15.51 4.63
C LEU A 18 -4.82 15.16 4.16
N VAL A 19 -5.82 15.30 5.04
CA VAL A 19 -7.24 15.12 4.67
C VAL A 19 -7.65 16.15 3.62
N GLY A 20 -7.30 17.42 3.82
CA GLY A 20 -7.60 18.50 2.87
C GLY A 20 -6.99 18.22 1.48
N GLN A 21 -5.71 17.81 1.42
CA GLN A 21 -5.03 17.43 0.18
C GLN A 21 -5.74 16.28 -0.53
N VAL A 22 -6.10 15.22 0.20
CA VAL A 22 -6.80 14.05 -0.36
C VAL A 22 -8.16 14.45 -0.93
N GLN A 23 -8.94 15.27 -0.22
CA GLN A 23 -10.24 15.74 -0.69
C GLN A 23 -10.11 16.61 -1.96
N GLN A 24 -9.11 17.47 -2.02
CA GLN A 24 -8.81 18.28 -3.21
C GLN A 24 -8.47 17.37 -4.40
N MET A 25 -7.54 16.41 -4.23
CA MET A 25 -7.14 15.49 -5.29
C MET A 25 -8.30 14.59 -5.75
N GLN A 26 -9.13 14.12 -4.81
CA GLN A 26 -10.31 13.32 -5.14
C GLN A 26 -11.33 14.15 -5.93
N GLY A 27 -11.58 15.39 -5.53
CA GLY A 27 -12.47 16.30 -6.25
C GLY A 27 -11.97 16.64 -7.66
N GLN A 28 -10.65 16.80 -7.82
CA GLN A 28 -10.03 17.17 -9.09
C GLN A 28 -9.90 15.97 -10.05
N TYR A 29 -9.54 14.79 -9.57
CA TYR A 29 -9.19 13.63 -10.41
C TYR A 29 -10.17 12.47 -10.31
N GLY A 30 -11.10 12.47 -9.36
CA GLY A 30 -12.08 11.40 -9.19
C GLY A 30 -11.50 10.09 -8.67
N PHE A 31 -10.44 10.12 -7.87
CA PHE A 31 -9.82 8.91 -7.34
C PHE A 31 -10.77 8.11 -6.46
N GLY A 32 -10.94 6.83 -6.77
CA GLY A 32 -11.83 5.91 -6.05
C GLY A 32 -11.16 5.13 -4.91
N SER A 33 -9.85 5.26 -4.73
CA SER A 33 -9.10 4.67 -3.62
C SER A 33 -7.91 5.55 -3.26
N ILE A 34 -7.50 5.52 -2.00
CA ILE A 34 -6.44 6.39 -1.48
C ILE A 34 -5.36 5.54 -0.82
N LYS A 35 -4.11 5.85 -1.14
CA LYS A 35 -2.93 5.32 -0.45
C LYS A 35 -2.22 6.44 0.28
N PHE A 36 -2.07 6.28 1.59
CA PHE A 36 -1.31 7.16 2.46
C PHE A 36 0.13 6.63 2.59
N LYS A 37 1.12 7.49 2.34
CA LYS A 37 2.53 7.17 2.59
C LYS A 37 2.84 7.37 4.06
N GLY A 38 3.00 6.25 4.78
CA GLY A 38 3.42 6.20 6.17
C GLY A 38 4.93 6.09 6.34
N GLY A 39 5.36 5.88 7.59
CA GLY A 39 6.78 5.70 7.93
C GLY A 39 7.58 7.01 7.99
N VAL A 40 6.91 8.16 7.95
CA VAL A 40 7.50 9.51 7.98
C VAL A 40 7.23 10.22 9.29
N LEU A 41 6.00 10.10 9.78
CA LEU A 41 5.55 10.70 11.04
C LEU A 41 5.59 9.65 12.16
N GLU A 42 5.41 10.10 13.41
CA GLU A 42 5.23 9.17 14.53
C GLU A 42 4.00 8.29 14.27
N PRO A 43 4.03 6.99 14.60
CA PRO A 43 2.96 6.05 14.30
C PRO A 43 1.57 6.49 14.82
N GLU A 44 1.53 7.18 15.95
CA GLU A 44 0.30 7.72 16.53
C GLU A 44 -0.34 8.80 15.65
N ILE A 45 0.48 9.65 15.03
CA ILE A 45 0.02 10.70 14.10
C ILE A 45 -0.48 10.05 12.81
N GLU A 46 0.20 9.03 12.33
CA GLU A 46 -0.20 8.27 11.12
C GLU A 46 -1.52 7.53 11.34
N ILE A 47 -1.70 6.90 12.50
CA ILE A 47 -2.97 6.27 12.90
C ILE A 47 -4.09 7.31 12.91
N GLU A 48 -3.88 8.47 13.54
CA GLU A 48 -4.88 9.54 13.59
C GLU A 48 -5.20 10.07 12.18
N THR A 49 -4.20 10.23 11.33
CA THR A 49 -4.38 10.64 9.93
C THR A 49 -5.30 9.67 9.18
N VAL A 50 -5.05 8.36 9.28
CA VAL A 50 -5.88 7.35 8.59
C VAL A 50 -7.31 7.33 9.14
N ARG A 51 -7.50 7.53 10.44
CA ARG A 51 -8.83 7.65 11.05
C ARG A 51 -9.59 8.87 10.53
N GLN A 52 -8.93 10.02 10.46
CA GLN A 52 -9.54 11.24 9.90
C GLN A 52 -9.83 11.08 8.40
N LEU A 53 -8.94 10.44 7.63
CA LEU A 53 -9.21 10.08 6.23
C LEU A 53 -10.44 9.19 6.13
N ARG A 54 -10.57 8.15 6.95
CA ARG A 54 -11.74 7.27 6.98
C ARG A 54 -13.01 8.03 7.29
N GLN A 55 -12.98 8.92 8.26
CA GLN A 55 -14.11 9.78 8.61
C GLN A 55 -14.52 10.70 7.46
N ALA A 56 -13.56 11.30 6.78
CA ALA A 56 -13.79 12.25 5.69
C ALA A 56 -14.29 11.58 4.40
N LEU A 57 -13.79 10.38 4.09
CA LEU A 57 -14.05 9.68 2.83
C LEU A 57 -15.19 8.65 2.92
N GLY A 58 -15.58 8.26 4.13
CA GLY A 58 -16.57 7.22 4.35
C GLY A 58 -16.04 5.80 4.10
N GLN A 59 -16.86 4.78 4.35
CA GLN A 59 -16.45 3.36 4.32
C GLN A 59 -16.29 2.79 2.90
N ALA A 60 -16.83 3.44 1.90
CA ALA A 60 -16.81 2.92 0.52
C ALA A 60 -15.48 3.13 -0.20
N VAL A 61 -14.61 4.04 0.28
CA VAL A 61 -13.32 4.33 -0.33
C VAL A 61 -12.24 3.44 0.29
N PRO A 62 -11.60 2.51 -0.46
CA PRO A 62 -10.50 1.73 0.05
C PRO A 62 -9.34 2.62 0.50
N LEU A 63 -8.86 2.42 1.74
CA LEU A 63 -7.68 3.09 2.28
C LEU A 63 -6.53 2.11 2.40
N ARG A 64 -5.35 2.57 2.06
CA ARG A 64 -4.11 1.82 2.11
C ARG A 64 -3.04 2.65 2.80
N ILE A 65 -2.17 2.01 3.56
CA ILE A 65 -1.01 2.67 4.18
C ILE A 65 0.26 1.93 3.80
N ASP A 66 1.28 2.69 3.44
CA ASP A 66 2.54 2.17 2.93
C ASP A 66 3.72 2.89 3.59
N PRO A 67 4.30 2.32 4.65
CA PRO A 67 5.47 2.88 5.32
C PRO A 67 6.79 2.55 4.64
N ASN A 68 6.81 1.87 3.50
CA ASN A 68 8.03 1.50 2.78
C ASN A 68 9.09 0.81 3.66
N CYS A 69 8.70 -0.19 4.43
CA CYS A 69 9.55 -0.95 5.35
C CYS A 69 10.17 -0.13 6.50
N ALA A 70 9.65 1.07 6.79
CA ALA A 70 10.21 1.95 7.82
C ALA A 70 9.93 1.47 9.25
N TRP A 71 8.88 0.67 9.46
CA TRP A 71 8.49 0.25 10.79
C TRP A 71 9.19 -1.04 11.23
N SER A 72 9.29 -1.21 12.56
CA SER A 72 9.58 -2.50 13.16
C SER A 72 8.36 -3.42 13.06
N VAL A 73 8.56 -4.72 13.28
CA VAL A 73 7.45 -5.69 13.41
C VAL A 73 6.45 -5.25 14.47
N ASP A 74 6.92 -4.82 15.66
CA ASP A 74 6.06 -4.38 16.75
C ASP A 74 5.24 -3.14 16.38
N THR A 75 5.86 -2.15 15.73
CA THR A 75 5.15 -0.96 15.24
C THR A 75 4.12 -1.35 14.17
N SER A 76 4.47 -2.25 13.25
CA SER A 76 3.57 -2.73 12.20
C SER A 76 2.32 -3.41 12.77
N VAL A 77 2.53 -4.27 13.77
CA VAL A 77 1.41 -4.93 14.47
C VAL A 77 0.53 -3.91 15.20
N LYS A 78 1.14 -2.98 15.96
CA LYS A 78 0.42 -1.91 16.66
C LYS A 78 -0.45 -1.09 15.70
N VAL A 79 0.11 -0.66 14.57
CA VAL A 79 -0.63 0.12 13.56
C VAL A 79 -1.72 -0.73 12.91
N GLY A 80 -1.43 -1.98 12.54
CA GLY A 80 -2.40 -2.90 11.96
C GLY A 80 -3.58 -3.17 12.90
N GLN A 81 -3.33 -3.36 14.20
CA GLN A 81 -4.38 -3.49 15.23
C GLN A 81 -5.23 -2.22 15.34
N ALA A 82 -4.57 -1.06 15.40
CA ALA A 82 -5.25 0.22 15.56
C ALA A 82 -6.11 0.63 14.36
N LEU A 83 -5.78 0.14 13.15
CA LEU A 83 -6.41 0.51 11.88
C LEU A 83 -7.20 -0.64 11.23
N ALA A 84 -7.45 -1.74 11.91
CA ALA A 84 -8.15 -2.89 11.34
C ALA A 84 -9.53 -2.51 10.76
N GLY A 85 -10.26 -1.62 11.40
CA GLY A 85 -11.56 -1.12 10.94
C GLY A 85 -11.43 -0.18 9.73
N GLU A 86 -10.45 0.71 9.77
CA GLU A 86 -10.20 1.73 8.75
C GLU A 86 -9.69 1.13 7.44
N LEU A 87 -8.92 0.04 7.51
CA LEU A 87 -8.37 -0.67 6.35
C LEU A 87 -9.33 -1.77 5.83
N SER A 88 -10.50 -1.93 6.43
CA SER A 88 -11.52 -2.85 5.93
C SER A 88 -12.07 -2.42 4.56
N GLY A 89 -12.71 -3.35 3.82
CA GLY A 89 -13.38 -2.99 2.57
C GLY A 89 -12.44 -2.74 1.37
N GLY A 90 -11.38 -3.54 1.25
CA GLY A 90 -10.44 -3.49 0.12
C GLY A 90 -9.17 -2.66 0.35
N GLY A 91 -8.95 -2.26 1.61
CA GLY A 91 -7.68 -1.69 2.04
C GLY A 91 -6.62 -2.77 2.29
N TYR A 92 -5.39 -2.33 2.52
CA TYR A 92 -4.27 -3.19 2.90
C TYR A 92 -3.15 -2.41 3.58
N LEU A 93 -2.25 -3.13 4.22
CA LEU A 93 -1.02 -2.63 4.80
C LEU A 93 0.15 -3.06 3.87
N GLU A 94 0.78 -2.08 3.20
CA GLU A 94 1.82 -2.31 2.21
C GLU A 94 3.20 -2.19 2.85
N ASP A 95 4.08 -3.18 2.62
CA ASP A 95 5.48 -3.20 3.09
C ASP A 95 5.67 -2.59 4.49
N PRO A 96 4.99 -3.11 5.53
CA PRO A 96 5.04 -2.50 6.86
C PRO A 96 6.43 -2.58 7.49
N CYS A 97 7.15 -3.68 7.26
CA CYS A 97 8.48 -3.92 7.77
C CYS A 97 9.36 -4.65 6.75
N VAL A 98 10.63 -4.82 7.08
CA VAL A 98 11.62 -5.42 6.18
C VAL A 98 11.43 -6.94 6.06
N GLY A 99 11.36 -7.43 4.81
CA GLY A 99 11.52 -8.83 4.43
C GLY A 99 10.31 -9.73 4.71
N LEU A 100 10.32 -10.90 4.08
CA LEU A 100 9.21 -11.86 4.18
C LEU A 100 9.04 -12.43 5.59
N ASP A 101 10.11 -12.68 6.32
CA ASP A 101 10.01 -13.20 7.71
C ASP A 101 9.34 -12.19 8.63
N GLY A 102 9.72 -10.90 8.55
CA GLY A 102 9.10 -9.84 9.32
C GLY A 102 7.61 -9.67 8.96
N MET A 103 7.28 -9.66 7.69
CA MET A 103 5.90 -9.58 7.23
C MET A 103 5.07 -10.81 7.67
N ALA A 104 5.64 -12.01 7.63
CA ALA A 104 5.00 -13.22 8.13
C ALA A 104 4.68 -13.12 9.63
N GLU A 105 5.63 -12.59 10.43
CA GLU A 105 5.40 -12.38 11.86
C GLU A 105 4.27 -11.36 12.10
N VAL A 106 4.27 -10.23 11.37
CA VAL A 106 3.17 -9.25 11.43
C VAL A 106 1.85 -9.92 11.11
N ARG A 107 1.78 -10.69 10.01
CA ARG A 107 0.58 -11.41 9.58
C ARG A 107 0.07 -12.36 10.66
N GLN A 108 0.94 -13.20 11.21
CA GLN A 108 0.59 -14.17 12.25
C GLN A 108 0.04 -13.50 13.52
N ARG A 109 0.67 -12.40 13.94
CA ARG A 109 0.23 -11.67 15.13
C ARG A 109 -1.12 -10.98 14.93
N LEU A 110 -1.35 -10.39 13.76
CA LEU A 110 -2.66 -9.81 13.43
C LEU A 110 -3.75 -10.87 13.37
N LEU A 111 -3.48 -12.03 12.74
CA LEU A 111 -4.42 -13.15 12.70
C LEU A 111 -4.75 -13.71 14.09
N ALA A 112 -3.78 -13.75 15.00
CA ALA A 112 -4.01 -14.19 16.38
C ALA A 112 -5.01 -13.29 17.12
N ASP A 113 -5.12 -12.02 16.72
CA ASP A 113 -6.09 -11.05 17.22
C ASP A 113 -7.38 -11.00 16.38
N GLY A 114 -7.55 -11.91 15.42
CA GLY A 114 -8.72 -11.96 14.54
C GLY A 114 -8.74 -10.88 13.45
N ILE A 115 -7.59 -10.27 13.15
CA ILE A 115 -7.46 -9.20 12.16
C ILE A 115 -6.96 -9.80 10.85
N GLU A 116 -7.79 -9.73 9.81
CA GLU A 116 -7.51 -10.29 8.49
C GLU A 116 -7.03 -9.24 7.47
N THR A 117 -6.64 -8.06 7.92
CA THR A 117 -6.12 -7.00 7.02
C THR A 117 -5.01 -7.58 6.13
N PRO A 118 -5.16 -7.52 4.80
CA PRO A 118 -4.15 -8.06 3.89
C PRO A 118 -2.82 -7.31 4.01
N LEU A 119 -1.72 -8.04 3.93
CA LEU A 119 -0.40 -7.46 3.71
C LEU A 119 -0.11 -7.46 2.22
N ALA A 120 0.37 -6.33 1.73
CA ALA A 120 0.76 -6.14 0.34
C ALA A 120 2.24 -5.84 0.23
N SER A 121 2.87 -6.18 -0.89
CA SER A 121 4.29 -5.86 -1.08
C SER A 121 4.66 -5.55 -2.53
N ASN A 122 5.54 -4.56 -2.68
CA ASN A 122 6.34 -4.34 -3.88
C ASN A 122 7.86 -4.40 -3.59
N VAL A 123 8.26 -4.56 -2.33
CA VAL A 123 9.67 -4.60 -1.89
C VAL A 123 10.10 -6.03 -1.56
N ALA A 124 9.30 -6.79 -0.81
CA ALA A 124 9.66 -8.14 -0.40
C ALA A 124 9.39 -9.21 -1.48
N VAL A 125 8.52 -8.91 -2.47
CA VAL A 125 8.23 -9.80 -3.61
C VAL A 125 8.46 -9.03 -4.90
N THR A 126 9.63 -9.21 -5.51
CA THR A 126 10.08 -8.47 -6.69
C THR A 126 10.36 -9.36 -7.91
N SER A 127 10.35 -10.67 -7.70
CA SER A 127 10.59 -11.66 -8.75
C SER A 127 9.73 -12.90 -8.56
N PHE A 128 9.63 -13.71 -9.60
CA PHE A 128 8.95 -15.03 -9.51
C PHE A 128 9.61 -15.96 -8.49
N GLY A 129 10.90 -15.78 -8.23
CA GLY A 129 11.65 -16.58 -7.26
C GLY A 129 11.22 -16.33 -5.81
N ASP A 130 10.64 -15.17 -5.51
CA ASP A 130 10.22 -14.80 -4.16
C ASP A 130 8.84 -15.39 -3.81
N ILE A 131 8.02 -15.70 -4.83
CA ILE A 131 6.63 -16.14 -4.64
C ILE A 131 6.52 -17.43 -3.81
N PRO A 132 7.32 -18.49 -4.07
CA PRO A 132 7.22 -19.72 -3.28
C PRO A 132 7.40 -19.50 -1.78
N GLU A 133 8.34 -18.64 -1.41
CA GLU A 133 8.61 -18.35 -0.02
C GLU A 133 7.52 -17.46 0.59
N ALA A 134 7.05 -16.45 -0.14
CA ALA A 134 5.93 -15.61 0.29
C ALA A 134 4.66 -16.43 0.57
N VAL A 135 4.37 -17.41 -0.30
CA VAL A 135 3.25 -18.36 -0.12
C VAL A 135 3.47 -19.26 1.08
N ARG A 136 4.66 -19.87 1.19
CA ARG A 136 4.99 -20.79 2.30
C ARG A 136 4.82 -20.13 3.67
N LEU A 137 5.18 -18.86 3.77
CA LEU A 137 5.14 -18.07 5.00
C LEU A 137 3.78 -17.39 5.25
N ASP A 138 2.86 -17.39 4.28
CA ASP A 138 1.65 -16.54 4.27
C ASP A 138 1.98 -15.06 4.51
N ALA A 139 3.13 -14.60 4.02
CA ALA A 139 3.67 -13.28 4.32
C ALA A 139 2.99 -12.15 3.54
N VAL A 140 2.46 -12.44 2.35
CA VAL A 140 1.92 -11.47 1.41
C VAL A 140 0.64 -11.98 0.78
N GLN A 141 -0.44 -11.23 0.92
CA GLN A 141 -1.74 -11.54 0.32
C GLN A 141 -1.98 -10.78 -0.98
N ILE A 142 -1.22 -9.69 -1.24
CA ILE A 142 -1.32 -8.88 -2.45
C ILE A 142 0.09 -8.54 -2.94
N VAL A 143 0.40 -8.87 -4.19
CA VAL A 143 1.63 -8.42 -4.84
C VAL A 143 1.33 -7.16 -5.65
N LEU A 144 2.14 -6.12 -5.47
CA LEU A 144 2.06 -4.91 -6.27
C LEU A 144 3.08 -5.00 -7.41
N CYS A 145 2.58 -5.17 -8.62
CA CYS A 145 3.45 -5.30 -9.79
C CYS A 145 3.75 -3.95 -10.45
N ASP A 146 4.93 -3.89 -11.05
CA ASP A 146 5.36 -2.78 -11.88
C ASP A 146 6.09 -3.37 -13.09
N HIS A 147 5.65 -3.04 -14.30
CA HIS A 147 6.22 -3.62 -15.52
C HIS A 147 7.71 -3.30 -15.71
N HIS A 148 8.24 -2.25 -15.07
CA HIS A 148 9.68 -1.96 -15.07
C HIS A 148 10.48 -3.00 -14.31
N TYR A 149 10.02 -3.39 -13.12
CA TYR A 149 10.74 -4.34 -12.25
C TYR A 149 10.51 -5.79 -12.66
N TRP A 150 9.30 -6.10 -13.13
CA TRP A 150 8.93 -7.47 -13.51
C TRP A 150 9.38 -7.88 -14.92
N GLY A 151 10.04 -6.99 -15.68
CA GLY A 151 10.58 -7.31 -17.01
C GLY A 151 9.59 -7.12 -18.16
N GLY A 152 8.64 -6.21 -18.01
CA GLY A 152 7.71 -5.77 -19.04
C GLY A 152 6.29 -6.33 -18.90
N MET A 153 5.40 -5.84 -19.77
CA MET A 153 3.96 -6.16 -19.73
C MET A 153 3.65 -7.66 -19.77
N ARG A 154 4.38 -8.43 -20.57
CA ARG A 154 4.19 -9.88 -20.68
C ARG A 154 4.47 -10.60 -19.35
N GLN A 155 5.50 -10.17 -18.64
CA GLN A 155 5.86 -10.74 -17.35
C GLN A 155 4.81 -10.39 -16.28
N VAL A 156 4.25 -9.19 -16.30
CA VAL A 156 3.13 -8.81 -15.42
C VAL A 156 1.89 -9.67 -15.68
N GLN A 157 1.55 -9.93 -16.95
CA GLN A 157 0.46 -10.86 -17.30
C GLN A 157 0.73 -12.28 -16.82
N GLN A 158 1.98 -12.74 -16.87
CA GLN A 158 2.37 -14.04 -16.34
C GLN A 158 2.28 -14.05 -14.81
N LEU A 159 2.72 -13.01 -14.15
CA LEU A 159 2.57 -12.82 -12.69
C LEU A 159 1.10 -12.93 -12.28
N ALA A 160 0.19 -12.26 -13.00
CA ALA A 160 -1.24 -12.32 -12.70
C ALA A 160 -1.78 -13.75 -12.67
N ARG A 161 -1.36 -14.60 -13.60
CA ARG A 161 -1.75 -16.03 -13.63
C ARG A 161 -1.17 -16.81 -12.46
N VAL A 162 0.09 -16.52 -12.10
CA VAL A 162 0.73 -17.16 -10.95
C VAL A 162 0.02 -16.74 -9.65
N CYS A 163 -0.22 -15.44 -9.46
CA CYS A 163 -0.96 -14.95 -8.31
C CYS A 163 -2.36 -15.57 -8.20
N GLN A 164 -3.09 -15.65 -9.31
CA GLN A 164 -4.39 -16.32 -9.36
C GLN A 164 -4.31 -17.79 -8.92
N THR A 165 -3.27 -18.50 -9.31
CA THR A 165 -3.07 -19.93 -8.95
C THR A 165 -2.91 -20.12 -7.44
N PHE A 166 -2.24 -19.17 -6.77
CA PHE A 166 -1.99 -19.24 -5.33
C PHE A 166 -2.99 -18.45 -4.49
N GLY A 167 -4.02 -17.86 -5.09
CA GLY A 167 -5.00 -17.04 -4.38
C GLY A 167 -4.43 -15.70 -3.86
N ILE A 168 -3.33 -15.23 -4.45
CA ILE A 168 -2.73 -13.94 -4.12
C ILE A 168 -3.41 -12.85 -4.96
N GLY A 169 -3.80 -11.75 -4.33
CA GLY A 169 -4.28 -10.56 -5.01
C GLY A 169 -3.17 -9.86 -5.81
N LEU A 170 -3.57 -9.11 -6.82
CA LEU A 170 -2.65 -8.30 -7.61
C LEU A 170 -3.09 -6.84 -7.57
N SER A 171 -2.15 -5.94 -7.37
CA SER A 171 -2.32 -4.50 -7.49
C SER A 171 -1.17 -3.92 -8.28
N MET A 172 -1.24 -2.62 -8.58
CA MET A 172 -0.20 -1.96 -9.38
C MET A 172 0.66 -1.06 -8.49
N HIS A 173 1.97 -1.21 -8.63
CA HIS A 173 2.96 -0.25 -8.13
C HIS A 173 3.27 0.75 -9.24
N SER A 174 3.56 1.99 -8.89
CA SER A 174 3.94 3.02 -9.84
C SER A 174 5.14 3.82 -9.34
N ASN A 175 6.17 3.88 -10.17
CA ASN A 175 7.31 4.79 -10.03
C ASN A 175 7.17 5.91 -11.04
N SER A 176 6.63 7.05 -10.67
CA SER A 176 6.63 8.28 -11.52
C SER A 176 6.49 8.01 -13.03
N HIS A 177 5.64 7.07 -13.42
CA HIS A 177 5.42 6.71 -14.82
C HIS A 177 4.83 7.87 -15.58
N LEU A 178 5.44 8.24 -16.71
CA LEU A 178 4.95 9.27 -17.62
C LEU A 178 4.87 8.72 -19.05
N GLY A 179 4.04 9.35 -19.88
CA GLY A 179 3.94 9.07 -21.30
C GLY A 179 3.70 7.59 -21.62
N VAL A 180 4.59 7.00 -22.42
CA VAL A 180 4.48 5.60 -22.87
C VAL A 180 4.44 4.61 -21.71
N SER A 181 5.21 4.83 -20.67
CA SER A 181 5.25 3.95 -19.50
C SER A 181 3.94 3.95 -18.73
N LEU A 182 3.34 5.12 -18.52
CA LEU A 182 2.02 5.24 -17.88
C LEU A 182 0.94 4.54 -18.72
N MET A 183 0.98 4.71 -20.04
CA MET A 183 0.02 4.05 -20.93
C MET A 183 0.21 2.52 -20.94
N ALA A 184 1.46 2.04 -20.92
CA ALA A 184 1.73 0.61 -20.79
C ALA A 184 1.16 0.03 -19.49
N MET A 185 1.32 0.74 -18.37
CA MET A 185 0.75 0.36 -17.08
C MET A 185 -0.78 0.31 -17.14
N ALA A 186 -1.42 1.34 -17.69
CA ALA A 186 -2.88 1.40 -17.84
C ALA A 186 -3.43 0.28 -18.73
N HIS A 187 -2.66 -0.18 -19.73
CA HIS A 187 -3.07 -1.28 -20.61
C HIS A 187 -2.87 -2.67 -20.00
N VAL A 188 -2.02 -2.81 -19.00
CA VAL A 188 -1.75 -4.11 -18.36
C VAL A 188 -2.59 -4.31 -17.10
N ALA A 189 -3.08 -3.22 -16.49
CA ALA A 189 -4.00 -3.24 -15.35
C ALA A 189 -5.42 -3.64 -15.76
#